data_bd1a50ba7991e7bb4c0a9fc42e168e1f
#
_entry.id   bd1a50ba7991e7bb4c0a9fc42e168e1f
#
_cell.length_a   1.000
_cell.length_b   1.000
_cell.length_c   1.000
_cell.angle_alpha   90.00
_cell.angle_beta   90.00
_cell.angle_gamma   90.00
#
_symmetry.space_group_name_H-M   'P 1'
#
loop_
_entity.id
_entity.type
_entity.pdbx_description
1 polymer ?
#
loop_
_entity_poly.entity_id
_entity_poly.type
_entity_poly.pdbx_seq_one_letter_code
_entity_poly.pdbx_strand_id
1 'polypeptide(L)'
;MRPTLERERAAWAIDHLLVGVDEVGRGPLAGPVVAAAVVFPAGCRAVRGVRDSKTLPAPRREELAGQIRGRCLGLAVGAASVREIDRCNIRVASAMAMRRAVTRLFALRGLSSDTTRIVIDGLPLPELGYPHDAVVGGDARCHSIAAAAIVAKTVRDELMRRLAARHPGYGWETNAGYATSGHQEGLNRHGATRHHRISFAPVAQLSLLDALLAEAGA
;
A
#
# COMPACT_ATOMS: atom_id res chain seq x y z
N MET A 1 -2.72 -8.05 -18.65
CA MET A 1 -3.86 -7.22 -19.11
C MET A 1 -3.51 -5.77 -18.82
N ARG A 2 -4.05 -4.79 -19.57
CA ARG A 2 -3.84 -3.36 -19.28
C ARG A 2 -5.10 -2.79 -18.63
N PRO A 3 -5.02 -2.04 -17.53
CA PRO A 3 -6.19 -1.42 -16.92
C PRO A 3 -6.81 -0.40 -17.87
N THR A 4 -8.14 -0.33 -17.86
CA THR A 4 -8.92 0.60 -18.72
C THR A 4 -9.61 1.66 -17.88
N LEU A 5 -10.13 2.71 -18.52
CA LEU A 5 -10.98 3.73 -17.91
C LEU A 5 -12.49 3.38 -17.99
N GLU A 6 -12.83 2.12 -18.16
CA GLU A 6 -14.22 1.71 -18.35
C GLU A 6 -15.08 1.99 -17.12
N ARG A 7 -14.55 1.69 -15.92
CA ARG A 7 -15.23 1.95 -14.64
C ARG A 7 -15.33 3.44 -14.34
N GLU A 8 -14.28 4.19 -14.65
CA GLU A 8 -14.27 5.64 -14.51
C GLU A 8 -15.32 6.26 -15.42
N ARG A 9 -15.39 5.84 -16.69
CA ARG A 9 -16.40 6.31 -17.64
C ARG A 9 -17.83 5.99 -17.23
N ALA A 10 -18.06 4.81 -16.64
CA ALA A 10 -19.36 4.43 -16.11
C ALA A 10 -19.78 5.33 -14.94
N ALA A 11 -18.84 5.72 -14.08
CA ALA A 11 -19.10 6.69 -13.02
C ALA A 11 -19.38 8.10 -13.58
N TRP A 12 -18.57 8.56 -14.54
CA TRP A 12 -18.75 9.87 -15.18
C TRP A 12 -20.07 10.01 -15.92
N ALA A 13 -20.60 8.92 -16.49
CA ALA A 13 -21.87 8.92 -17.19
C ALA A 13 -23.08 9.23 -16.27
N ILE A 14 -22.88 9.18 -14.97
CA ILE A 14 -23.88 9.50 -13.93
C ILE A 14 -23.39 10.64 -13.01
N ASP A 15 -22.54 11.52 -13.53
CA ASP A 15 -21.98 12.69 -12.85
C ASP A 15 -21.24 12.36 -11.54
N HIS A 16 -20.68 11.17 -11.41
CA HIS A 16 -19.85 10.76 -10.28
C HIS A 16 -18.39 10.69 -10.67
N LEU A 17 -17.51 11.00 -9.73
CA LEU A 17 -16.09 10.68 -9.84
C LEU A 17 -15.82 9.26 -9.31
N LEU A 18 -14.74 8.62 -9.79
CA LEU A 18 -14.31 7.32 -9.30
C LEU A 18 -12.94 7.42 -8.64
N VAL A 19 -12.88 7.09 -7.36
CA VAL A 19 -11.65 6.98 -6.57
C VAL A 19 -11.19 5.53 -6.58
N GLY A 20 -10.04 5.25 -7.19
CA GLY A 20 -9.36 3.96 -7.07
C GLY A 20 -8.45 3.93 -5.84
N VAL A 21 -8.49 2.84 -5.09
CA VAL A 21 -7.69 2.64 -3.87
C VAL A 21 -6.98 1.30 -3.93
N ASP A 22 -5.71 1.29 -3.54
CA ASP A 22 -4.92 0.06 -3.42
C ASP A 22 -3.89 0.21 -2.30
N GLU A 23 -3.46 -0.92 -1.73
CA GLU A 23 -2.44 -0.99 -0.70
C GLU A 23 -1.23 -1.83 -1.11
N VAL A 24 -0.13 -1.58 -0.44
CA VAL A 24 1.13 -2.32 -0.56
C VAL A 24 1.74 -2.58 0.80
N GLY A 25 2.46 -3.68 0.91
CA GLY A 25 3.19 -4.00 2.14
C GLY A 25 2.42 -4.85 3.13
N ARG A 26 1.50 -5.72 2.68
CA ARG A 26 0.79 -6.67 3.54
C ARG A 26 1.69 -7.81 4.01
N GLY A 27 2.46 -8.42 3.11
CA GLY A 27 3.28 -9.59 3.39
C GLY A 27 4.68 -9.38 3.99
N PRO A 28 5.34 -8.20 3.91
CA PRO A 28 6.65 -7.99 4.51
C PRO A 28 6.68 -8.21 6.02
N LEU A 29 7.84 -8.63 6.53
CA LEU A 29 8.14 -8.79 7.96
C LEU A 29 8.43 -7.45 8.66
N ALA A 30 8.71 -6.40 7.88
CA ALA A 30 9.06 -5.08 8.41
C ALA A 30 8.38 -3.94 7.65
N GLY A 31 8.23 -2.83 8.34
CA GLY A 31 7.67 -1.58 7.82
C GLY A 31 6.15 -1.53 7.80
N PRO A 32 5.57 -0.35 7.50
CA PRO A 32 4.14 -0.12 7.49
C PRO A 32 3.45 -0.77 6.28
N VAL A 33 2.13 -0.91 6.36
CA VAL A 33 1.26 -1.01 5.18
C VAL A 33 0.93 0.41 4.70
N VAL A 34 0.99 0.63 3.39
CA VAL A 34 0.75 1.94 2.75
C VAL A 34 -0.33 1.77 1.71
N ALA A 35 -1.29 2.69 1.67
CA ALA A 35 -2.33 2.75 0.65
C ALA A 35 -2.32 4.11 -0.03
N ALA A 36 -2.78 4.15 -1.28
CA ALA A 36 -3.06 5.38 -1.98
C ALA A 36 -4.50 5.40 -2.49
N ALA A 37 -5.07 6.61 -2.58
CA ALA A 37 -6.34 6.88 -3.21
C ALA A 37 -6.10 7.88 -4.35
N VAL A 38 -6.58 7.56 -5.55
CA VAL A 38 -6.36 8.37 -6.76
C VAL A 38 -7.69 8.59 -7.47
N VAL A 39 -7.94 9.82 -7.88
CA VAL A 39 -9.10 10.21 -8.69
C VAL A 39 -8.64 10.99 -9.91
N PHE A 40 -9.20 10.66 -11.07
CA PHE A 40 -8.95 11.38 -12.32
C PHE A 40 -10.13 12.27 -12.70
N PRO A 41 -9.88 13.40 -13.39
CA PRO A 41 -10.96 14.25 -13.87
C PRO A 41 -11.80 13.53 -14.94
N ALA A 42 -13.09 13.86 -15.02
CA ALA A 42 -13.98 13.33 -16.04
C ALA A 42 -13.44 13.64 -17.45
N GLY A 43 -13.60 12.69 -18.37
CA GLY A 43 -13.15 12.83 -19.75
C GLY A 43 -11.63 12.72 -19.96
N CYS A 44 -10.82 12.49 -18.92
CA CYS A 44 -9.38 12.37 -19.07
C CYS A 44 -8.97 11.17 -19.93
N ARG A 45 -7.74 11.22 -20.47
CA ARG A 45 -7.09 10.07 -21.12
C ARG A 45 -6.28 9.28 -20.09
N ALA A 46 -6.24 7.96 -20.25
CA ALA A 46 -5.41 7.10 -19.42
C ALA A 46 -3.93 7.53 -19.46
N VAL A 47 -3.25 7.44 -18.33
CA VAL A 47 -1.79 7.63 -18.26
C VAL A 47 -1.13 6.44 -18.93
N ARG A 48 -0.40 6.71 -20.02
CA ARG A 48 0.22 5.65 -20.82
C ARG A 48 1.29 4.91 -20.04
N GLY A 49 1.20 3.58 -20.00
CA GLY A 49 2.18 2.72 -19.33
C GLY A 49 1.77 2.29 -17.92
N VAL A 50 0.66 2.82 -17.37
CA VAL A 50 0.07 2.33 -16.13
C VAL A 50 -0.35 0.86 -16.32
N ARG A 51 0.11 0.00 -15.41
CA ARG A 51 -0.15 -1.45 -15.34
C ARG A 51 0.21 -1.93 -13.94
N ASP A 52 0.08 -3.23 -13.67
CA ASP A 52 0.47 -3.84 -12.39
C ASP A 52 1.85 -3.33 -11.92
N SER A 53 1.87 -2.71 -10.75
CA SER A 53 3.04 -2.05 -10.17
C SER A 53 4.21 -2.99 -9.90
N LYS A 54 3.94 -4.29 -9.69
CA LYS A 54 4.94 -5.34 -9.44
C LYS A 54 5.72 -5.71 -10.69
N THR A 55 5.14 -5.49 -11.87
CA THR A 55 5.78 -5.75 -13.17
C THR A 55 6.65 -4.59 -13.67
N LEU A 56 6.65 -3.47 -12.96
CA LEU A 56 7.38 -2.25 -13.33
C LEU A 56 8.72 -2.17 -12.58
N PRO A 57 9.84 -1.93 -13.30
CA PRO A 57 11.10 -1.55 -12.64
C PRO A 57 10.93 -0.27 -11.83
N ALA A 58 11.71 -0.13 -10.74
CA ALA A 58 11.59 1.02 -9.82
C ALA A 58 11.69 2.39 -10.53
N PRO A 59 12.66 2.66 -11.44
CA PRO A 59 12.73 3.95 -12.12
C PRO A 59 11.48 4.25 -12.96
N ARG A 60 10.94 3.24 -13.65
CA ARG A 60 9.72 3.41 -14.45
C ARG A 60 8.49 3.65 -13.59
N ARG A 61 8.43 3.03 -12.42
CA ARG A 61 7.34 3.22 -11.46
C ARG A 61 7.38 4.63 -10.86
N GLU A 62 8.56 5.14 -10.55
CA GLU A 62 8.76 6.51 -10.05
C GLU A 62 8.35 7.57 -11.11
N GLU A 63 8.76 7.37 -12.36
CA GLU A 63 8.34 8.22 -13.48
C GLU A 63 6.81 8.23 -13.64
N LEU A 64 6.17 7.05 -13.62
CA LEU A 64 4.72 6.93 -13.72
C LEU A 64 4.00 7.56 -12.53
N ALA A 65 4.52 7.43 -11.32
CA ALA A 65 3.98 8.09 -10.14
C ALA A 65 4.01 9.63 -10.29
N GLY A 66 5.07 10.18 -10.90
CA GLY A 66 5.14 11.60 -11.28
C GLY A 66 4.08 11.99 -12.30
N GLN A 67 3.92 11.19 -13.37
CA GLN A 67 2.90 11.43 -14.40
C GLN A 67 1.47 11.32 -13.83
N ILE A 68 1.20 10.35 -12.97
CA ILE A 68 -0.09 10.21 -12.27
C ILE A 68 -0.38 11.46 -11.45
N ARG A 69 0.60 11.93 -10.65
CA ARG A 69 0.46 13.13 -9.83
C ARG A 69 0.15 14.39 -10.65
N GLY A 70 0.75 14.52 -11.84
CA GLY A 70 0.50 15.67 -12.73
C GLY A 70 -0.82 15.59 -13.51
N ARG A 71 -1.49 14.44 -13.54
CA ARG A 71 -2.71 14.24 -14.36
C ARG A 71 -3.96 13.91 -13.55
N CYS A 72 -3.82 13.44 -12.32
CA CYS A 72 -4.96 13.16 -11.47
C CYS A 72 -5.62 14.46 -10.97
N LEU A 73 -6.92 14.42 -10.76
CA LEU A 73 -7.65 15.47 -10.06
C LEU A 73 -7.22 15.54 -8.59
N GLY A 74 -6.97 14.39 -7.97
CA GLY A 74 -6.51 14.30 -6.61
C GLY A 74 -5.83 12.98 -6.31
N LEU A 75 -4.92 13.04 -5.33
CA LEU A 75 -4.17 11.90 -4.83
C LEU A 75 -3.86 12.10 -3.34
N ALA A 76 -4.03 11.06 -2.55
CA ALA A 76 -3.59 11.03 -1.17
C ALA A 76 -3.04 9.66 -0.78
N VAL A 77 -2.17 9.65 0.21
CA VAL A 77 -1.56 8.44 0.77
C VAL A 77 -1.92 8.33 2.24
N GLY A 78 -2.23 7.12 2.66
CA GLY A 78 -2.42 6.73 4.05
C GLY A 78 -1.52 5.55 4.41
N ALA A 79 -1.19 5.41 5.68
CA ALA A 79 -0.39 4.31 6.16
C ALA A 79 -0.90 3.82 7.52
N ALA A 80 -0.64 2.54 7.83
CA ALA A 80 -0.73 2.03 9.19
C ALA A 80 0.64 1.48 9.62
N SER A 81 1.03 1.85 10.82
CA SER A 81 2.33 1.53 11.41
C SER A 81 2.46 0.06 11.77
N VAL A 82 3.68 -0.39 12.02
CA VAL A 82 3.96 -1.73 12.56
C VAL A 82 3.18 -1.98 13.86
N ARG A 83 3.16 -1.02 14.79
CA ARG A 83 2.41 -1.15 16.05
C ARG A 83 0.90 -1.35 15.85
N GLU A 84 0.33 -0.69 14.83
CA GLU A 84 -1.08 -0.89 14.47
C GLU A 84 -1.32 -2.26 13.84
N ILE A 85 -0.40 -2.72 12.97
CA ILE A 85 -0.45 -4.07 12.38
C ILE A 85 -0.43 -5.14 13.48
N ASP A 86 0.50 -5.03 14.42
CA ASP A 86 0.64 -5.99 15.53
C ASP A 86 -0.57 -5.97 16.46
N ARG A 87 -1.21 -4.81 16.65
CA ARG A 87 -2.37 -4.67 17.54
C ARG A 87 -3.68 -5.17 16.95
N CYS A 88 -3.93 -4.95 15.65
CA CYS A 88 -5.24 -5.18 15.05
C CYS A 88 -5.23 -6.12 13.84
N ASN A 89 -4.12 -6.77 13.55
CA ASN A 89 -3.80 -7.59 12.38
C ASN A 89 -3.66 -6.80 11.06
N ILE A 90 -3.10 -7.48 10.03
CA ILE A 90 -2.78 -6.84 8.75
C ILE A 90 -4.03 -6.48 7.92
N ARG A 91 -5.14 -7.21 8.07
CA ARG A 91 -6.38 -6.90 7.35
C ARG A 91 -6.96 -5.56 7.81
N VAL A 92 -7.13 -5.40 9.12
CA VAL A 92 -7.65 -4.16 9.71
C VAL A 92 -6.68 -3.00 9.49
N ALA A 93 -5.38 -3.23 9.62
CA ALA A 93 -4.36 -2.22 9.34
C ALA A 93 -4.37 -1.75 7.87
N SER A 94 -4.60 -2.66 6.91
CA SER A 94 -4.79 -2.30 5.49
C SER A 94 -6.01 -1.41 5.31
N ALA A 95 -7.15 -1.75 5.92
CA ALA A 95 -8.34 -0.93 5.90
C ALA A 95 -8.10 0.46 6.51
N MET A 96 -7.38 0.54 7.62
CA MET A 96 -7.00 1.82 8.24
C MET A 96 -6.14 2.69 7.30
N ALA A 97 -5.16 2.09 6.62
CA ALA A 97 -4.34 2.80 5.64
C ALA A 97 -5.18 3.33 4.47
N MET A 98 -6.06 2.49 3.90
CA MET A 98 -6.99 2.89 2.83
C MET A 98 -7.94 3.99 3.29
N ARG A 99 -8.58 3.84 4.46
CA ARG A 99 -9.46 4.85 5.04
C ARG A 99 -8.75 6.19 5.20
N ARG A 100 -7.53 6.22 5.72
CA ARG A 100 -6.71 7.44 5.86
C ARG A 100 -6.44 8.09 4.51
N ALA A 101 -6.14 7.31 3.47
CA ALA A 101 -5.93 7.81 2.12
C ALA A 101 -7.23 8.45 1.56
N VAL A 102 -8.37 7.77 1.67
CA VAL A 102 -9.67 8.27 1.19
C VAL A 102 -10.08 9.53 1.95
N THR A 103 -10.08 9.49 3.30
CA THR A 103 -10.43 10.65 4.14
C THR A 103 -9.58 11.87 3.79
N ARG A 104 -8.27 11.68 3.63
CA ARG A 104 -7.35 12.75 3.26
C ARG A 104 -7.63 13.29 1.86
N LEU A 105 -7.92 12.41 0.89
CA LEU A 105 -8.25 12.81 -0.47
C LEU A 105 -9.54 13.65 -0.49
N PHE A 106 -10.57 13.20 0.21
CA PHE A 106 -11.85 13.90 0.30
C PHE A 106 -11.68 15.29 0.90
N ALA A 107 -10.97 15.40 2.02
CA ALA A 107 -10.68 16.69 2.64
C ALA A 107 -9.87 17.64 1.73
N LEU A 108 -8.86 17.12 1.01
CA LEU A 108 -8.01 17.93 0.12
C LEU A 108 -8.74 18.44 -1.13
N ARG A 109 -9.80 17.77 -1.57
CA ARG A 109 -10.48 18.05 -2.83
C ARG A 109 -11.95 18.42 -2.68
N GLY A 110 -12.46 18.51 -1.47
CA GLY A 110 -13.87 18.78 -1.20
C GLY A 110 -14.79 17.70 -1.78
N LEU A 111 -14.33 16.43 -1.84
CA LEU A 111 -15.14 15.33 -2.33
C LEU A 111 -16.07 14.80 -1.24
N SER A 112 -17.21 14.24 -1.66
CA SER A 112 -18.16 13.56 -0.78
C SER A 112 -18.55 12.18 -1.33
N SER A 113 -19.11 11.34 -0.49
CA SER A 113 -19.65 10.03 -0.90
C SER A 113 -20.86 10.16 -1.85
N ASP A 114 -21.55 11.31 -1.87
CA ASP A 114 -22.72 11.53 -2.71
C ASP A 114 -22.37 11.72 -4.19
N THR A 115 -21.15 12.24 -4.47
CA THR A 115 -20.67 12.55 -5.81
C THR A 115 -19.49 11.69 -6.21
N THR A 116 -19.08 10.73 -5.37
CA THR A 116 -17.87 9.95 -5.58
C THR A 116 -18.12 8.48 -5.27
N ARG A 117 -17.78 7.60 -6.22
CA ARG A 117 -17.70 6.17 -6.02
C ARG A 117 -16.29 5.76 -5.64
N ILE A 118 -16.15 4.87 -4.68
CA ILE A 118 -14.87 4.29 -4.27
C ILE A 118 -14.80 2.86 -4.80
N VAL A 119 -13.67 2.51 -5.39
CA VAL A 119 -13.37 1.14 -5.83
C VAL A 119 -12.01 0.73 -5.27
N ILE A 120 -11.96 -0.46 -4.65
CA ILE A 120 -10.73 -1.01 -4.06
C ILE A 120 -10.26 -2.25 -4.81
N ASP A 121 -8.96 -2.55 -4.74
CA ASP A 121 -8.46 -3.88 -5.16
C ASP A 121 -8.83 -4.95 -4.12
N GLY A 122 -9.14 -6.15 -4.61
CA GLY A 122 -9.39 -7.33 -3.78
C GLY A 122 -10.84 -7.55 -3.39
N LEU A 123 -11.06 -8.01 -2.17
CA LEU A 123 -12.37 -8.36 -1.61
C LEU A 123 -12.99 -7.18 -0.84
N PRO A 124 -14.32 -7.18 -0.64
CA PRO A 124 -14.98 -6.17 0.19
C PRO A 124 -14.36 -6.04 1.58
N LEU A 125 -14.20 -4.82 2.03
CA LEU A 125 -13.49 -4.45 3.25
C LEU A 125 -14.34 -3.51 4.11
N PRO A 126 -15.34 -4.02 4.86
CA PRO A 126 -16.26 -3.21 5.65
C PRO A 126 -15.54 -2.25 6.62
N GLU A 127 -14.35 -2.65 7.09
CA GLU A 127 -13.50 -1.86 7.97
C GLU A 127 -12.96 -0.56 7.33
N LEU A 128 -13.12 -0.39 6.00
CA LEU A 128 -12.81 0.84 5.29
C LEU A 128 -13.67 2.02 5.79
N GLY A 129 -14.92 1.73 6.19
CA GLY A 129 -15.84 2.74 6.73
C GLY A 129 -16.41 3.71 5.69
N TYR A 130 -16.30 3.37 4.40
CA TYR A 130 -16.92 4.05 3.26
C TYR A 130 -17.65 3.04 2.39
N PRO A 131 -18.80 3.38 1.78
CA PRO A 131 -19.40 2.59 0.71
C PRO A 131 -18.39 2.41 -0.43
N HIS A 132 -18.17 1.19 -0.88
CA HIS A 132 -17.20 0.91 -1.93
C HIS A 132 -17.54 -0.35 -2.71
N ASP A 133 -17.10 -0.39 -3.96
CA ASP A 133 -17.02 -1.59 -4.77
C ASP A 133 -15.66 -2.25 -4.59
N ALA A 134 -15.62 -3.58 -4.64
CA ALA A 134 -14.38 -4.35 -4.60
C ALA A 134 -14.17 -5.11 -5.91
N VAL A 135 -12.94 -5.11 -6.43
CA VAL A 135 -12.59 -5.74 -7.70
C VAL A 135 -11.36 -6.60 -7.52
N VAL A 136 -11.53 -7.91 -7.57
CA VAL A 136 -10.40 -8.85 -7.55
C VAL A 136 -9.53 -8.65 -8.79
N GLY A 137 -8.22 -8.35 -8.57
CA GLY A 137 -7.29 -7.99 -9.62
C GLY A 137 -7.65 -6.65 -10.26
N GLY A 138 -8.11 -5.71 -9.46
CA GLY A 138 -8.55 -4.38 -9.89
C GLY A 138 -7.42 -3.57 -10.52
N ASP A 139 -6.19 -3.76 -10.09
CA ASP A 139 -4.98 -3.17 -10.67
C ASP A 139 -4.74 -3.55 -12.14
N ALA A 140 -5.26 -4.70 -12.59
CA ALA A 140 -5.24 -5.13 -13.99
C ALA A 140 -6.46 -4.66 -14.80
N ARG A 141 -7.51 -4.12 -14.16
CA ARG A 141 -8.82 -3.84 -14.77
C ARG A 141 -9.24 -2.38 -14.70
N CYS A 142 -8.91 -1.67 -13.63
CA CYS A 142 -9.31 -0.29 -13.36
C CYS A 142 -8.08 0.63 -13.34
N HIS A 143 -8.12 1.69 -14.12
CA HIS A 143 -6.98 2.61 -14.25
C HIS A 143 -6.66 3.33 -12.94
N SER A 144 -7.67 3.77 -12.21
CA SER A 144 -7.50 4.47 -10.94
C SER A 144 -6.93 3.57 -9.85
N ILE A 145 -7.32 2.27 -9.79
CA ILE A 145 -6.71 1.29 -8.87
C ILE A 145 -5.25 1.06 -9.24
N ALA A 146 -4.93 0.81 -10.51
CA ALA A 146 -3.56 0.62 -10.97
C ALA A 146 -2.67 1.84 -10.69
N ALA A 147 -3.20 3.04 -10.84
CA ALA A 147 -2.51 4.28 -10.49
C ALA A 147 -2.25 4.36 -8.98
N ALA A 148 -3.24 4.00 -8.15
CA ALA A 148 -3.08 3.93 -6.70
C ALA A 148 -1.99 2.91 -6.28
N ALA A 149 -1.99 1.70 -6.88
CA ALA A 149 -0.96 0.68 -6.70
C ALA A 149 0.45 1.21 -6.96
N ILE A 150 0.65 1.90 -8.09
CA ILE A 150 1.95 2.49 -8.47
C ILE A 150 2.39 3.53 -7.44
N VAL A 151 1.50 4.42 -7.03
CA VAL A 151 1.80 5.47 -6.05
C VAL A 151 2.12 4.88 -4.68
N ALA A 152 1.28 3.97 -4.17
CA ALA A 152 1.50 3.32 -2.89
C ALA A 152 2.84 2.57 -2.85
N LYS A 153 3.15 1.82 -3.94
CA LYS A 153 4.41 1.07 -4.06
C LYS A 153 5.62 1.99 -4.11
N THR A 154 5.56 3.08 -4.87
CA THR A 154 6.65 4.06 -4.95
C THR A 154 6.94 4.68 -3.58
N VAL A 155 5.89 5.13 -2.88
CA VAL A 155 6.02 5.75 -1.56
C VAL A 155 6.57 4.76 -0.53
N ARG A 156 6.07 3.51 -0.52
CA ARG A 156 6.53 2.52 0.44
C ARG A 156 7.97 2.09 0.19
N ASP A 157 8.37 1.87 -1.06
CA ASP A 157 9.74 1.47 -1.38
C ASP A 157 10.74 2.57 -0.99
N GLU A 158 10.41 3.84 -1.21
CA GLU A 158 11.24 4.97 -0.76
C GLU A 158 11.35 5.02 0.77
N LEU A 159 10.24 4.80 1.48
CA LEU A 159 10.25 4.73 2.95
C LEU A 159 11.15 3.58 3.45
N MET A 160 11.08 2.40 2.83
CA MET A 160 11.94 1.27 3.20
C MET A 160 13.41 1.52 2.90
N ARG A 161 13.76 2.21 1.81
CA ARG A 161 15.14 2.66 1.51
C ARG A 161 15.67 3.60 2.61
N ARG A 162 14.85 4.55 3.06
CA ARG A 162 15.23 5.46 4.17
C ARG A 162 15.38 4.73 5.51
N LEU A 163 14.57 3.73 5.76
CA LEU A 163 14.72 2.88 6.95
C LEU A 163 15.97 2.01 6.87
N ALA A 164 16.32 1.48 5.70
CA ALA A 164 17.54 0.71 5.50
C ALA A 164 18.81 1.50 5.86
N ALA A 165 18.87 2.77 5.49
CA ALA A 165 19.99 3.64 5.85
C ALA A 165 20.16 3.83 7.37
N ARG A 166 19.08 3.71 8.15
CA ARG A 166 19.09 3.83 9.62
C ARG A 166 19.24 2.48 10.34
N HIS A 167 18.93 1.41 9.65
CA HIS A 167 18.95 0.03 10.16
C HIS A 167 19.64 -0.88 9.13
N PRO A 168 20.96 -0.76 8.97
CA PRO A 168 21.70 -1.61 8.03
C PRO A 168 21.70 -3.08 8.46
N GLY A 169 21.92 -3.97 7.51
CA GLY A 169 22.06 -5.40 7.78
C GLY A 169 20.81 -6.24 7.53
N TYR A 170 19.66 -5.62 7.22
CA TYR A 170 18.42 -6.35 6.87
C TYR A 170 18.10 -6.35 5.37
N GLY A 171 18.86 -5.64 4.55
CA GLY A 171 18.69 -5.55 3.10
C GLY A 171 17.40 -4.85 2.67
N TRP A 172 16.80 -3.99 3.50
CA TRP A 172 15.50 -3.35 3.22
C TRP A 172 15.51 -2.42 2.00
N GLU A 173 16.69 -1.95 1.59
CA GLU A 173 16.88 -1.15 0.38
C GLU A 173 16.51 -1.92 -0.90
N THR A 174 16.67 -3.25 -0.89
CA THR A 174 16.37 -4.13 -2.02
C THR A 174 15.14 -4.99 -1.79
N ASN A 175 15.02 -5.61 -0.61
CA ASN A 175 13.92 -6.52 -0.30
C ASN A 175 12.65 -5.82 0.21
N ALA A 176 12.69 -4.51 0.47
CA ALA A 176 11.56 -3.73 0.99
C ALA A 176 10.86 -4.35 2.21
N GLY A 177 11.60 -5.09 3.03
CA GLY A 177 11.12 -5.76 4.24
C GLY A 177 10.49 -7.14 4.03
N TYR A 178 10.53 -7.70 2.82
CA TYR A 178 10.07 -9.07 2.56
C TYR A 178 11.05 -10.11 3.15
N ALA A 179 10.53 -11.30 3.44
CA ALA A 179 11.24 -12.42 4.07
C ALA A 179 12.24 -13.12 3.11
N THR A 180 13.18 -12.37 2.55
CA THR A 180 14.29 -12.94 1.77
C THR A 180 15.30 -13.58 2.70
N SER A 181 16.18 -14.48 2.17
CA SER A 181 17.29 -15.09 2.93
C SER A 181 18.13 -14.03 3.64
N GLY A 182 18.52 -12.95 2.92
CA GLY A 182 19.30 -11.87 3.51
C GLY A 182 18.56 -11.12 4.65
N HIS A 183 17.23 -10.98 4.56
CA HIS A 183 16.45 -10.39 5.66
C HIS A 183 16.40 -11.32 6.87
N GLN A 184 16.24 -12.64 6.65
CA GLN A 184 16.22 -13.63 7.72
C GLN A 184 17.61 -13.75 8.39
N GLU A 185 18.69 -13.73 7.62
CA GLU A 185 20.06 -13.67 8.14
C GLU A 185 20.30 -12.41 8.97
N GLY A 186 19.81 -11.26 8.49
CA GLY A 186 19.85 -10.01 9.24
C GLY A 186 19.09 -10.08 10.57
N LEU A 187 17.91 -10.70 10.58
CA LEU A 187 17.13 -10.94 11.79
C LEU A 187 17.87 -11.88 12.77
N ASN A 188 18.46 -12.96 12.28
CA ASN A 188 19.23 -13.90 13.12
C ASN A 188 20.48 -13.25 13.74
N ARG A 189 21.11 -12.32 13.00
CA ARG A 189 22.35 -11.66 13.43
C ARG A 189 22.15 -10.47 14.35
N HIS A 190 21.11 -9.68 14.10
CA HIS A 190 20.90 -8.37 14.74
C HIS A 190 19.64 -8.30 15.60
N GLY A 191 18.84 -9.38 15.62
CA GLY A 191 17.55 -9.40 16.30
C GLY A 191 16.48 -8.56 15.56
N ALA A 192 15.32 -8.44 16.18
CA ALA A 192 14.21 -7.64 15.65
C ALA A 192 14.33 -6.18 16.11
N THR A 193 14.07 -5.23 15.21
CA THR A 193 13.94 -3.82 15.51
C THR A 193 12.47 -3.46 15.75
N ARG A 194 12.20 -2.24 16.26
CA ARG A 194 10.85 -1.66 16.36
C ARG A 194 10.09 -1.55 15.03
N HIS A 195 10.73 -1.78 13.90
CA HIS A 195 10.14 -1.77 12.56
C HIS A 195 9.78 -3.16 12.06
N HIS A 196 10.11 -4.22 12.79
CA HIS A 196 9.66 -5.58 12.50
C HIS A 196 8.28 -5.83 13.13
N ARG A 197 7.48 -6.66 12.45
CA ARG A 197 6.13 -7.03 12.86
C ARG A 197 6.19 -8.26 13.74
N ILE A 198 6.13 -8.06 15.04
CA ILE A 198 6.25 -9.14 16.03
C ILE A 198 5.10 -10.14 15.98
N SER A 199 3.96 -9.77 15.44
CA SER A 199 2.82 -10.66 15.20
C SER A 199 3.00 -11.61 14.00
N PHE A 200 4.04 -11.41 13.17
CA PHE A 200 4.30 -12.24 12.00
C PHE A 200 5.20 -13.42 12.39
N ALA A 201 4.80 -14.64 12.02
CA ALA A 201 5.41 -15.89 12.48
C ALA A 201 6.96 -15.94 12.49
N PRO A 202 7.67 -15.54 11.42
CA PRO A 202 9.14 -15.56 11.43
C PRO A 202 9.77 -14.65 12.50
N VAL A 203 9.16 -13.51 12.79
CA VAL A 203 9.65 -12.56 13.81
C VAL A 203 9.24 -13.01 15.21
N ALA A 204 8.02 -13.52 15.37
CA ALA A 204 7.52 -14.07 16.63
C ALA A 204 8.36 -15.26 17.12
N GLN A 205 8.80 -16.13 16.20
CA GLN A 205 9.63 -17.30 16.54
C GLN A 205 11.00 -16.89 17.10
N LEU A 206 11.64 -15.87 16.53
CA LEU A 206 12.91 -15.36 17.04
C LEU A 206 12.76 -14.78 18.47
N SER A 207 11.72 -13.98 18.70
CA SER A 207 11.46 -13.40 20.01
C SER A 207 11.20 -14.47 21.10
N LEU A 208 10.57 -15.58 20.75
CA LEU A 208 10.37 -16.72 21.65
C LEU A 208 11.67 -17.45 21.96
N LEU A 209 12.53 -17.67 20.96
CA LEU A 209 13.84 -18.30 21.15
C LEU A 209 14.74 -17.46 22.07
N ASP A 210 14.78 -16.13 21.83
CA ASP A 210 15.56 -15.21 22.67
C ASP A 210 15.08 -15.22 24.13
N ALA A 211 13.76 -15.27 24.36
CA ALA A 211 13.18 -15.37 25.70
C ALA A 211 13.55 -16.69 26.39
N LEU A 212 13.45 -17.83 25.70
CA LEU A 212 13.81 -19.14 26.23
C LEU A 212 15.30 -19.26 26.54
N LEU A 213 16.18 -18.68 25.73
CA LEU A 213 17.63 -18.67 25.97
C LEU A 213 17.99 -17.77 27.17
N ALA A 214 17.28 -16.66 27.35
CA ALA A 214 17.47 -15.79 28.52
C ALA A 214 17.05 -16.47 29.85
N GLU A 215 15.96 -17.24 29.83
CA GLU A 215 15.51 -18.02 31.01
C GLU A 215 16.44 -19.21 31.31
N ALA A 216 17.01 -19.86 30.29
CA ALA A 216 17.92 -21.02 30.49
C ALA A 216 19.33 -20.60 30.90
N GLY A 217 19.71 -19.32 30.77
CA GLY A 217 21.02 -18.79 31.19
C GLY A 217 21.03 -18.05 32.55
N ALA A 218 19.85 -17.95 33.19
CA ALA A 218 19.68 -17.36 34.52
C ALA A 218 19.60 -18.44 35.59
#